data_a57823d5925b4071df855fac7daa5e35
#
_entry.id   a57823d5925b4071df855fac7daa5e35
#
_cell.length_a   1.000
_cell.length_b   1.000
_cell.length_c   1.000
_cell.angle_alpha   90.00
_cell.angle_beta   90.00
_cell.angle_gamma   90.00
#
_symmetry.space_group_name_H-M   'P 1'
#
loop_
_entity.id
_entity.type
_entity.pdbx_description
1 polymer ?
#
loop_
_entity_poly.entity_id
_entity_poly.type
_entity_poly.pdbx_seq_one_letter_code
_entity_poly.pdbx_strand_id
1 'polypeptide(L)'
;MSLNSKPLVTVTQEEFNEWYNLKQQMEAIKERESELRKKIFSAYFAEAHEGTNKLELQGGYTLNGKRVINRTIDKGAMVSLTPELQAAGIRLDDIVEWKPSLKLSVYHKLSEEQTKLFDQILVIKDGMPGLEIVAPKEVE
;
A
#
# COMPACT_ATOMS: atom_id res chain seq x y z
N MET A 1 1.16 -28.86 -3.78
CA MET A 1 2.43 -29.45 -3.39
C MET A 1 2.61 -29.38 -1.88
N SER A 2 2.73 -30.51 -1.24
CA SER A 2 2.89 -30.47 0.21
C SER A 2 4.37 -30.32 0.55
N LEU A 3 4.66 -29.42 1.48
CA LEU A 3 6.01 -29.22 2.00
C LEU A 3 6.22 -30.18 3.16
N ASN A 4 6.81 -31.35 2.85
CA ASN A 4 7.11 -32.36 3.87
C ASN A 4 8.50 -32.19 4.48
N SER A 5 9.21 -31.14 4.10
CA SER A 5 10.53 -30.88 4.63
C SER A 5 10.45 -30.39 6.07
N LYS A 6 11.37 -30.85 6.90
CA LYS A 6 11.50 -30.32 8.25
C LYS A 6 11.94 -28.87 8.18
N PRO A 7 11.36 -28.00 9.01
CA PRO A 7 11.80 -26.61 9.04
C PRO A 7 13.27 -26.51 9.47
N LEU A 8 13.97 -25.51 8.93
CA LEU A 8 15.38 -25.26 9.28
C LEU A 8 15.52 -24.80 10.72
N VAL A 9 14.47 -24.19 11.27
CA VAL A 9 14.40 -23.72 12.66
C VAL A 9 13.16 -24.34 13.27
N THR A 10 13.29 -24.82 14.50
CA THR A 10 12.15 -25.38 15.21
C THR A 10 11.22 -24.28 15.68
N VAL A 11 9.95 -24.40 15.29
CA VAL A 11 8.91 -23.47 15.73
C VAL A 11 7.96 -24.25 16.64
N THR A 12 7.74 -23.74 17.84
CA THR A 12 6.85 -24.39 18.82
C THR A 12 5.40 -24.00 18.58
N GLN A 13 4.48 -24.82 19.11
CA GLN A 13 3.05 -24.48 19.07
C GLN A 13 2.79 -23.18 19.82
N GLU A 14 3.52 -22.93 20.90
CA GLU A 14 3.42 -21.68 21.65
C GLU A 14 3.77 -20.47 20.82
N GLU A 15 4.79 -20.59 19.99
CA GLU A 15 5.19 -19.51 19.08
C GLU A 15 4.14 -19.25 18.01
N PHE A 16 3.49 -20.29 17.46
CA PHE A 16 2.37 -20.11 16.54
C PHE A 16 1.21 -19.38 17.24
N ASN A 17 0.89 -19.79 18.47
CA ASN A 17 -0.20 -19.15 19.22
C ASN A 17 0.12 -17.70 19.55
N GLU A 18 1.35 -17.42 19.94
CA GLU A 18 1.82 -16.06 20.22
C GLU A 18 1.71 -15.19 18.99
N TRP A 19 2.21 -15.66 17.85
CA TRP A 19 2.13 -14.91 16.60
C TRP A 19 0.68 -14.59 16.21
N TYR A 20 -0.20 -15.59 16.30
CA TYR A 20 -1.62 -15.41 15.99
C TYR A 20 -2.25 -14.36 16.90
N ASN A 21 -2.00 -14.44 18.19
CA ASN A 21 -2.54 -13.49 19.17
C ASN A 21 -2.00 -12.08 18.94
N LEU A 22 -0.72 -11.96 18.66
CA LEU A 22 -0.12 -10.65 18.35
C LEU A 22 -0.73 -10.03 17.10
N LYS A 23 -0.98 -10.83 16.08
CA LYS A 23 -1.62 -10.36 14.86
C LYS A 23 -3.04 -9.83 15.12
N GLN A 24 -3.81 -10.55 15.94
CA GLN A 24 -5.14 -10.11 16.36
C GLN A 24 -5.09 -8.81 17.15
N GLN A 25 -4.15 -8.70 18.08
CA GLN A 25 -3.95 -7.49 18.87
C GLN A 25 -3.57 -6.31 18.01
N MET A 26 -2.68 -6.52 17.05
CA MET A 26 -2.27 -5.46 16.12
C MET A 26 -3.47 -4.91 15.32
N GLU A 27 -4.33 -5.79 14.85
CA GLU A 27 -5.51 -5.36 14.09
C GLU A 27 -6.48 -4.57 14.95
N ALA A 28 -6.72 -5.02 16.18
CA ALA A 28 -7.59 -4.33 17.12
C ALA A 28 -7.03 -2.94 17.47
N ILE A 29 -5.73 -2.87 17.73
CA ILE A 29 -5.03 -1.61 18.04
C ILE A 29 -5.09 -0.67 16.84
N LYS A 30 -4.83 -1.19 15.65
CA LYS A 30 -4.87 -0.41 14.40
C LYS A 30 -6.25 0.20 14.16
N GLU A 31 -7.29 -0.61 14.35
CA GLU A 31 -8.67 -0.14 14.20
C GLU A 31 -8.99 0.96 15.18
N ARG A 32 -8.67 0.78 16.47
CA ARG A 32 -8.93 1.77 17.50
C ARG A 32 -8.13 3.05 17.28
N GLU A 33 -6.85 2.92 16.93
CA GLU A 33 -6.01 4.07 16.61
C GLU A 33 -6.61 4.85 15.43
N SER A 34 -7.04 4.16 14.40
CA SER A 34 -7.63 4.79 13.21
C SER A 34 -8.92 5.55 13.55
N GLU A 35 -9.78 4.98 14.39
CA GLU A 35 -11.01 5.64 14.84
C GLU A 35 -10.70 6.93 15.60
N LEU A 36 -9.77 6.86 16.54
CA LEU A 36 -9.37 8.02 17.34
C LEU A 36 -8.70 9.08 16.49
N ARG A 37 -7.85 8.68 15.56
CA ARG A 37 -7.18 9.60 14.64
C ARG A 37 -8.20 10.39 13.80
N LYS A 38 -9.17 9.69 13.25
CA LYS A 38 -10.24 10.32 12.46
C LYS A 38 -11.07 11.28 13.31
N LYS A 39 -11.38 10.87 14.55
CA LYS A 39 -12.15 11.69 15.48
C LYS A 39 -11.39 12.98 15.83
N ILE A 40 -10.12 12.85 16.19
CA ILE A 40 -9.27 13.98 16.53
C ILE A 40 -9.10 14.91 15.33
N PHE A 41 -8.84 14.35 14.16
CA PHE A 41 -8.69 15.14 12.94
C PHE A 41 -9.96 15.91 12.62
N SER A 42 -11.12 15.27 12.70
CA SER A 42 -12.40 15.92 12.44
C SER A 42 -12.70 17.03 13.44
N ALA A 43 -12.30 16.84 14.71
CA ALA A 43 -12.56 17.81 15.75
C ALA A 43 -11.73 19.10 15.61
N TYR A 44 -10.45 18.96 15.23
CA TYR A 44 -9.52 20.09 15.24
C TYR A 44 -9.08 20.57 13.87
N PHE A 45 -9.21 19.74 12.84
CA PHE A 45 -8.74 20.05 11.49
C PHE A 45 -9.82 19.93 10.43
N ALA A 46 -11.08 20.15 10.80
CA ALA A 46 -12.21 20.03 9.86
C ALA A 46 -12.06 20.94 8.63
N GLU A 47 -11.48 22.11 8.81
CA GLU A 47 -11.25 23.08 7.73
C GLU A 47 -9.77 23.18 7.36
N ALA A 48 -9.02 22.10 7.59
CA ALA A 48 -7.58 22.07 7.29
C ALA A 48 -7.31 22.21 5.79
N HIS A 49 -6.24 22.91 5.46
CA HIS A 49 -5.73 22.93 4.09
C HIS A 49 -4.95 21.64 3.80
N GLU A 50 -4.75 21.37 2.53
CA GLU A 50 -3.92 20.24 2.12
C GLU A 50 -2.49 20.41 2.64
N GLY A 51 -1.89 19.33 3.13
CA GLY A 51 -0.57 19.34 3.73
C GLY A 51 -0.65 19.40 5.25
N THR A 52 0.39 19.91 5.87
CA THR A 52 0.53 19.91 7.34
C THR A 52 -0.12 21.13 7.96
N ASN A 53 -0.98 20.87 8.94
CA ASN A 53 -1.63 21.89 9.77
C ASN A 53 -1.16 21.68 11.21
N LYS A 54 -0.94 22.75 11.96
CA LYS A 54 -0.37 22.69 13.30
C LYS A 54 -1.36 23.23 14.33
N LEU A 55 -1.44 22.53 15.47
CA LEU A 55 -2.21 22.96 16.63
C LEU A 55 -1.31 22.84 17.85
N GLU A 56 -1.16 23.92 18.61
CA GLU A 56 -0.38 23.89 19.83
C GLU A 56 -1.17 23.24 20.95
N LEU A 57 -0.54 22.31 21.65
CA LEU A 57 -1.08 21.61 22.79
C LEU A 57 -0.40 22.10 24.06
N GLN A 58 -0.95 21.71 25.21
CA GLN A 58 -0.36 22.04 26.50
C GLN A 58 1.01 21.37 26.66
N GLY A 59 1.88 22.01 27.42
CA GLY A 59 3.21 21.46 27.72
C GLY A 59 4.21 21.61 26.59
N GLY A 60 3.98 22.48 25.63
CA GLY A 60 4.90 22.71 24.53
C GLY A 60 4.79 21.70 23.39
N TYR A 61 3.83 20.78 23.44
CA TYR A 61 3.59 19.83 22.37
C TYR A 61 2.83 20.47 21.22
N THR A 62 3.08 19.98 20.00
CA THR A 62 2.35 20.43 18.80
C THR A 62 1.68 19.22 18.17
N LEU A 63 0.40 19.35 17.85
CA LEU A 63 -0.31 18.36 17.08
C LEU A 63 -0.24 18.74 15.61
N ASN A 64 0.39 17.91 14.80
CA ASN A 64 0.46 18.10 13.35
C ASN A 64 -0.62 17.25 12.69
N GLY A 65 -1.59 17.92 12.08
CA GLY A 65 -2.63 17.24 11.30
C GLY A 65 -2.33 17.37 9.83
N LYS A 66 -2.10 16.25 9.16
CA LYS A 66 -1.82 16.24 7.73
C LYS A 66 -3.06 15.84 6.96
N ARG A 67 -3.56 16.77 6.15
CA ARG A 67 -4.65 16.47 5.23
C ARG A 67 -4.08 15.95 3.93
N VAL A 68 -4.33 14.67 3.65
CA VAL A 68 -3.86 14.01 2.44
C VAL A 68 -5.02 13.92 1.47
N ILE A 69 -4.81 14.47 0.28
CA ILE A 69 -5.77 14.36 -0.82
C ILE A 69 -5.11 13.52 -1.89
N ASN A 70 -5.69 12.35 -2.15
CA ASN A 70 -5.17 11.46 -3.16
C ASN A 70 -5.76 11.84 -4.52
N ARG A 71 -4.87 12.09 -5.48
CA ARG A 71 -5.27 12.39 -6.85
C ARG A 71 -4.64 11.37 -7.76
N THR A 72 -5.47 10.65 -8.48
CA THR A 72 -5.02 9.65 -9.46
C THR A 72 -5.52 10.03 -10.83
N ILE A 73 -4.72 9.70 -11.84
CA ILE A 73 -5.07 10.02 -13.23
C ILE A 73 -5.93 8.89 -13.78
N ASP A 74 -7.11 9.26 -14.28
CA ASP A 74 -7.95 8.36 -15.07
C ASP A 74 -7.39 8.39 -16.50
N LYS A 75 -6.74 7.31 -16.88
CA LYS A 75 -6.09 7.20 -18.20
C LYS A 75 -7.06 7.34 -19.35
N GLY A 76 -8.25 6.77 -19.23
CA GLY A 76 -9.28 6.88 -20.25
C GLY A 76 -9.76 8.31 -20.43
N ALA A 77 -10.04 8.99 -19.34
CA ALA A 77 -10.43 10.40 -19.36
C ALA A 77 -9.31 11.28 -19.94
N MET A 78 -8.06 10.99 -19.58
CA MET A 78 -6.91 11.73 -20.09
C MET A 78 -6.84 11.64 -21.61
N VAL A 79 -6.98 10.43 -22.17
CA VAL A 79 -6.95 10.22 -23.63
C VAL A 79 -8.11 10.95 -24.31
N SER A 80 -9.32 10.82 -23.76
CA SER A 80 -10.53 11.43 -24.32
C SER A 80 -10.47 12.95 -24.31
N LEU A 81 -9.84 13.55 -23.30
CA LEU A 81 -9.79 15.00 -23.12
C LEU A 81 -8.51 15.65 -23.64
N THR A 82 -7.62 14.87 -24.24
CA THR A 82 -6.34 15.40 -24.77
C THR A 82 -6.52 16.62 -25.66
N PRO A 83 -7.47 16.63 -26.63
CA PRO A 83 -7.65 17.82 -27.46
C PRO A 83 -8.05 19.07 -26.67
N GLU A 84 -8.97 18.91 -25.70
CA GLU A 84 -9.42 20.02 -24.86
C GLU A 84 -8.31 20.53 -23.95
N LEU A 85 -7.50 19.60 -23.40
CA LEU A 85 -6.36 19.95 -22.54
C LEU A 85 -5.32 20.74 -23.35
N GLN A 86 -5.02 20.32 -24.57
CA GLN A 86 -4.08 21.03 -25.44
C GLN A 86 -4.62 22.41 -25.82
N ALA A 87 -5.91 22.50 -26.11
CA ALA A 87 -6.55 23.77 -26.44
C ALA A 87 -6.52 24.74 -25.25
N ALA A 88 -6.55 24.23 -24.04
CA ALA A 88 -6.44 25.03 -22.81
C ALA A 88 -4.99 25.41 -22.46
N GLY A 89 -4.03 25.01 -23.26
CA GLY A 89 -2.62 25.30 -23.01
C GLY A 89 -1.93 24.39 -22.02
N ILE A 90 -2.55 23.26 -21.69
CA ILE A 90 -1.97 22.29 -20.75
C ILE A 90 -1.12 21.29 -21.53
N ARG A 91 0.16 21.23 -21.18
CA ARG A 91 1.08 20.25 -21.75
C ARG A 91 1.16 19.05 -20.81
N LEU A 92 0.66 17.91 -21.27
CA LEU A 92 0.64 16.68 -20.45
C LEU A 92 2.03 16.25 -20.03
N ASP A 93 3.03 16.43 -20.89
CA ASP A 93 4.41 16.06 -20.57
C ASP A 93 5.00 16.86 -19.40
N ASP A 94 4.46 18.05 -19.13
CA ASP A 94 4.92 18.89 -18.03
C ASP A 94 4.28 18.51 -16.69
N ILE A 95 3.08 17.94 -16.70
CA ILE A 95 2.29 17.71 -15.49
C ILE A 95 2.07 16.24 -15.18
N VAL A 96 2.25 15.36 -16.17
CA VAL A 96 2.09 13.91 -16.00
C VAL A 96 3.45 13.24 -16.06
N GLU A 97 3.75 12.47 -15.00
CA GLU A 97 4.96 11.66 -14.95
C GLU A 97 4.62 10.23 -15.36
N TRP A 98 5.38 9.69 -16.31
CA TRP A 98 5.19 8.33 -16.80
C TRP A 98 6.17 7.40 -16.09
N LYS A 99 5.64 6.54 -15.22
CA LYS A 99 6.46 5.56 -14.50
C LYS A 99 6.25 4.18 -15.10
N PRO A 100 7.32 3.51 -15.55
CA PRO A 100 7.18 2.16 -16.06
C PRO A 100 6.80 1.19 -14.94
N SER A 101 5.87 0.29 -15.22
CA SER A 101 5.50 -0.77 -14.30
C SER A 101 5.46 -2.09 -15.03
N LEU A 102 5.81 -3.14 -14.32
CA LEU A 102 5.87 -4.49 -14.89
C LEU A 102 4.47 -5.10 -14.98
N LYS A 103 4.14 -5.62 -16.17
CA LYS A 103 2.94 -6.46 -16.34
C LYS A 103 3.37 -7.90 -16.07
N LEU A 104 3.14 -8.34 -14.84
CA LEU A 104 3.65 -9.64 -14.37
C LEU A 104 3.12 -10.82 -15.19
N SER A 105 1.86 -10.77 -15.60
CA SER A 105 1.27 -11.84 -16.40
C SER A 105 1.95 -12.01 -17.76
N VAL A 106 2.38 -10.91 -18.36
CA VAL A 106 3.11 -10.94 -19.63
C VAL A 106 4.54 -11.38 -19.40
N TYR A 107 5.17 -10.89 -18.33
CA TYR A 107 6.52 -11.29 -17.95
C TYR A 107 6.64 -12.81 -17.78
N HIS A 108 5.68 -13.44 -17.13
CA HIS A 108 5.67 -14.89 -16.91
C HIS A 108 5.47 -15.71 -18.19
N LYS A 109 5.05 -15.07 -19.29
CA LYS A 109 4.89 -15.72 -20.59
C LYS A 109 6.13 -15.62 -21.46
N LEU A 110 7.16 -14.91 -21.01
CA LEU A 110 8.41 -14.77 -21.77
C LEU A 110 9.13 -16.10 -21.81
N SER A 111 9.89 -16.34 -22.90
CA SER A 111 10.80 -17.46 -22.97
C SER A 111 11.94 -17.29 -21.96
N GLU A 112 12.66 -18.37 -21.70
CA GLU A 112 13.79 -18.33 -20.77
C GLU A 112 14.85 -17.31 -21.21
N GLU A 113 15.16 -17.27 -22.50
CA GLU A 113 16.11 -16.30 -23.06
C GLU A 113 15.61 -14.86 -22.93
N GLN A 114 14.33 -14.64 -23.24
CA GLN A 114 13.73 -13.31 -23.10
C GLN A 114 13.72 -12.86 -21.64
N THR A 115 13.42 -13.76 -20.71
CA THR A 115 13.40 -13.46 -19.29
C THR A 115 14.80 -13.05 -18.81
N LYS A 116 15.83 -13.78 -19.20
CA LYS A 116 17.21 -13.44 -18.84
C LYS A 116 17.61 -12.07 -19.32
N LEU A 117 17.22 -11.73 -20.54
CA LEU A 117 17.51 -10.41 -21.10
C LEU A 117 16.75 -9.32 -20.36
N PHE A 118 15.46 -9.53 -20.13
CA PHE A 118 14.61 -8.55 -19.46
C PHE A 118 15.01 -8.33 -18.00
N ASP A 119 15.45 -9.39 -17.32
CA ASP A 119 15.87 -9.30 -15.92
C ASP A 119 17.02 -8.33 -15.69
N GLN A 120 17.77 -8.01 -16.73
CA GLN A 120 18.87 -7.03 -16.64
C GLN A 120 18.38 -5.63 -16.33
N ILE A 121 17.09 -5.31 -16.62
CA ILE A 121 16.50 -4.01 -16.31
C ILE A 121 15.66 -4.05 -15.03
N LEU A 122 15.59 -5.20 -14.37
CA LEU A 122 14.84 -5.36 -13.13
C LEU A 122 15.76 -5.30 -11.91
N VAL A 123 15.26 -4.72 -10.85
CA VAL A 123 15.84 -4.88 -9.52
C VAL A 123 14.95 -5.85 -8.78
N ILE A 124 15.44 -7.05 -8.53
CA ILE A 124 14.66 -8.13 -7.93
C ILE A 124 15.07 -8.28 -6.47
N LYS A 125 14.10 -8.09 -5.57
CA LYS A 125 14.29 -8.24 -4.13
C LYS A 125 13.09 -8.97 -3.55
N ASP A 126 13.34 -9.84 -2.59
CA ASP A 126 12.26 -10.47 -1.84
C ASP A 126 11.54 -9.41 -0.99
N GLY A 127 10.22 -9.42 -1.05
CA GLY A 127 9.42 -8.60 -0.17
C GLY A 127 9.23 -9.26 1.19
N MET A 128 8.61 -8.54 2.12
CA MET A 128 8.21 -9.12 3.39
C MET A 128 7.21 -10.25 3.12
N PRO A 129 7.47 -11.47 3.62
CA PRO A 129 6.55 -12.57 3.38
C PRO A 129 5.23 -12.35 4.12
N GLY A 130 4.16 -12.81 3.51
CA GLY A 130 2.84 -12.80 4.12
C GLY A 130 2.55 -14.16 4.73
N LEU A 131 1.92 -14.17 5.90
CA LEU A 131 1.44 -15.36 6.58
C LEU A 131 0.01 -15.16 7.02
N GLU A 132 -0.81 -16.19 6.85
CA GLU A 132 -2.20 -16.17 7.25
C GLU A 132 -2.64 -17.57 7.67
N ILE A 133 -3.39 -17.64 8.76
CA ILE A 133 -4.03 -18.89 9.18
C ILE A 133 -5.50 -18.81 8.78
N VAL A 134 -5.91 -19.74 7.92
CA VAL A 134 -7.29 -19.79 7.44
C VAL A 134 -8.03 -20.89 8.18
N ALA A 135 -9.19 -20.55 8.73
CA ALA A 135 -10.03 -21.52 9.41
C ALA A 135 -10.61 -22.55 8.42
N PRO A 136 -10.83 -23.81 8.86
CA PRO A 136 -11.49 -24.79 8.00
C PRO A 136 -12.86 -24.31 7.56
N LYS A 137 -13.24 -24.60 6.32
CA LYS A 137 -14.56 -24.29 5.82
C LYS A 137 -15.57 -25.18 6.51
N GLU A 138 -16.69 -24.59 6.97
CA GLU A 138 -17.78 -25.38 7.50
C GLU A 138 -18.42 -26.16 6.35
N VAL A 139 -18.61 -27.45 6.57
CA VAL A 139 -19.31 -28.32 5.63
C VAL A 139 -20.75 -28.42 6.10
N GLU A 140 -21.65 -27.83 5.32
CA GLU A 140 -23.08 -27.98 5.56
C GLU A 140 -23.58 -29.29 4.97
#